data_241988fab1f8ebbbd600cae06ace80d3
#
_entry.id   241988fab1f8ebbbd600cae06ace80d3
#
_cell.length_a   1.000
_cell.length_b   1.000
_cell.length_c   1.000
_cell.angle_alpha   90.00
_cell.angle_beta   90.00
_cell.angle_gamma   90.00
#
_symmetry.space_group_name_H-M   'P 1'
#
loop_
_entity.id
_entity.type
_entity.pdbx_description
1 polymer ?
#
loop_
_entity_poly.entity_id
_entity_poly.type
_entity_poly.pdbx_seq_one_letter_code
_entity_poly.pdbx_strand_id
1 'polypeptide(L)'
;VQLIVTTDYSSMIEAMRFGRIDLAYFGPLSYVLAKSKSEIEPFAAMVIDGKPTYRSVIIANVDSGVESYADLAGRRMAYGDRASTSSHLIPKTVLVEAGLVADEDYEQHFVGTHDAVAVNVANGNADAGGLSEVIFNHVSERGLIDPSKVKVLGYSGEFPQYPWAMRSNLDAALKKRIADAFVTLDDEEVLSNFKAEGFAPIQDSDYDVIREMGKLLGLDFATM
;
A
#
# COMPACT_ATOMS: atom_id res chain seq x y z
N VAL A 1 20.11 11.16 13.00
CA VAL A 1 18.97 10.29 12.64
C VAL A 1 19.50 8.87 12.50
N GLN A 2 18.80 7.88 13.07
CA GLN A 2 19.08 6.47 12.90
C GLN A 2 18.00 5.85 12.02
N LEU A 3 18.37 5.22 10.91
CA LEU A 3 17.45 4.49 10.06
C LEU A 3 17.22 3.09 10.65
N ILE A 4 15.94 2.71 10.73
CA ILE A 4 15.50 1.38 11.11
C ILE A 4 14.66 0.82 9.95
N VAL A 5 15.04 -0.34 9.44
CA VAL A 5 14.29 -1.05 8.41
C VAL A 5 13.59 -2.23 9.06
N THR A 6 12.26 -2.29 8.93
CA THR A 6 11.44 -3.38 9.45
C THR A 6 11.20 -4.43 8.37
N THR A 7 10.87 -5.66 8.76
CA THR A 7 10.63 -6.79 7.83
C THR A 7 9.23 -6.78 7.23
N ASP A 8 8.27 -6.16 7.92
CA ASP A 8 6.86 -6.11 7.56
C ASP A 8 6.16 -4.89 8.17
N TYR A 9 4.92 -4.63 7.76
CA TYR A 9 4.12 -3.51 8.27
C TYR A 9 3.81 -3.64 9.76
N SER A 10 3.51 -4.85 10.24
CA SER A 10 3.16 -5.09 11.65
C SER A 10 4.31 -4.74 12.58
N SER A 11 5.54 -5.10 12.22
CA SER A 11 6.75 -4.74 12.98
C SER A 11 6.93 -3.23 13.10
N MET A 12 6.62 -2.46 12.05
CA MET A 12 6.69 -1.01 12.06
C MET A 12 5.57 -0.39 12.92
N ILE A 13 4.34 -0.91 12.82
CA ILE A 13 3.20 -0.49 13.65
C ILE A 13 3.55 -0.68 15.13
N GLU A 14 4.05 -1.85 15.51
CA GLU A 14 4.43 -2.14 16.91
C GLU A 14 5.64 -1.31 17.37
N ALA A 15 6.63 -1.07 16.50
CA ALA A 15 7.76 -0.19 16.84
C ALA A 15 7.28 1.24 17.15
N MET A 16 6.32 1.76 16.39
CA MET A 16 5.71 3.06 16.64
C MET A 16 4.88 3.05 17.93
N ARG A 17 4.05 2.04 18.13
CA ARG A 17 3.21 1.86 19.32
C ARG A 17 4.02 1.87 20.62
N PHE A 18 5.15 1.20 20.64
CA PHE A 18 6.04 1.14 21.81
C PHE A 18 7.06 2.28 21.88
N GLY A 19 6.95 3.29 21.00
CA GLY A 19 7.82 4.45 21.01
C GLY A 19 9.29 4.15 20.68
N ARG A 20 9.55 3.08 19.94
CA ARG A 20 10.90 2.69 19.51
C ARG A 20 11.39 3.45 18.29
N ILE A 21 10.45 4.07 17.55
CA ILE A 21 10.70 4.94 16.40
C ILE A 21 9.92 6.23 16.58
N ASP A 22 10.45 7.33 16.07
CA ASP A 22 9.86 8.67 16.18
C ASP A 22 9.14 9.08 14.89
N LEU A 23 9.65 8.61 13.75
CA LEU A 23 9.09 8.83 12.42
C LEU A 23 9.00 7.50 11.68
N ALA A 24 7.99 7.36 10.80
CA ALA A 24 7.88 6.21 9.92
C ALA A 24 7.23 6.57 8.58
N TYR A 25 7.58 5.82 7.55
CA TYR A 25 6.95 5.83 6.24
C TYR A 25 5.98 4.66 6.15
N PHE A 26 4.70 4.94 6.29
CA PHE A 26 3.63 3.94 6.30
C PHE A 26 2.97 3.79 4.92
N GLY A 27 2.38 2.62 4.65
CA GLY A 27 1.29 2.54 3.70
C GLY A 27 0.01 3.14 4.30
N PRO A 28 -0.97 3.60 3.51
CA PRO A 28 -2.19 4.21 4.05
C PRO A 28 -2.95 3.35 5.07
N LEU A 29 -3.14 2.04 4.81
CA LEU A 29 -3.77 1.14 5.78
C LEU A 29 -2.91 0.94 7.03
N SER A 30 -1.60 0.69 6.86
CA SER A 30 -0.72 0.52 8.02
C SER A 30 -0.61 1.80 8.87
N TYR A 31 -0.75 2.98 8.26
CA TYR A 31 -0.91 4.24 8.98
C TYR A 31 -2.20 4.25 9.81
N VAL A 32 -3.34 3.93 9.21
CA VAL A 32 -4.63 3.87 9.92
C VAL A 32 -4.57 2.87 11.09
N LEU A 33 -3.95 1.70 10.89
CA LEU A 33 -3.72 0.71 11.94
C LEU A 33 -2.80 1.24 13.05
N ALA A 34 -1.69 1.89 12.69
CA ALA A 34 -0.78 2.50 13.67
C ALA A 34 -1.47 3.62 14.45
N LYS A 35 -2.26 4.46 13.76
CA LYS A 35 -3.04 5.55 14.37
C LYS A 35 -4.08 5.05 15.36
N SER A 36 -4.69 3.89 15.13
CA SER A 36 -5.64 3.28 16.08
C SER A 36 -4.98 2.78 17.37
N LYS A 37 -3.67 2.58 17.37
CA LYS A 37 -2.89 2.01 18.48
C LYS A 37 -1.89 2.97 19.12
N SER A 38 -1.68 4.15 18.51
CA SER A 38 -0.66 5.12 18.95
C SER A 38 -1.01 6.54 18.55
N GLU A 39 -0.50 7.50 19.34
CA GLU A 39 -0.67 8.93 19.07
C GLU A 39 0.37 9.37 18.04
N ILE A 40 -0.01 9.35 16.78
CA ILE A 40 0.81 9.78 15.64
C ILE A 40 0.04 10.75 14.75
N GLU A 41 0.76 11.53 13.96
CA GLU A 41 0.20 12.45 12.97
C GLU A 41 0.96 12.34 11.65
N PRO A 42 0.27 12.32 10.50
CA PRO A 42 0.90 12.35 9.21
C PRO A 42 1.30 13.79 8.89
N PHE A 43 2.34 13.99 8.08
CA PHE A 43 2.80 15.35 7.79
C PHE A 43 3.24 15.57 6.34
N ALA A 44 3.66 14.54 5.62
CA ALA A 44 4.10 14.65 4.23
C ALA A 44 3.83 13.35 3.46
N ALA A 45 3.55 13.49 2.16
CA ALA A 45 3.49 12.38 1.21
C ALA A 45 4.23 12.76 -0.07
N MET A 46 4.81 11.75 -0.75
CA MET A 46 5.51 11.96 -2.02
C MET A 46 4.54 12.44 -3.10
N VAL A 47 5.03 13.34 -3.95
CA VAL A 47 4.37 13.76 -5.19
C VAL A 47 5.03 13.01 -6.34
N ILE A 48 4.23 12.27 -7.10
CA ILE A 48 4.64 11.50 -8.28
C ILE A 48 3.65 11.84 -9.40
N ASP A 49 4.14 12.16 -10.57
CA ASP A 49 3.33 12.61 -11.70
C ASP A 49 2.40 13.81 -11.33
N GLY A 50 2.94 14.75 -10.54
CA GLY A 50 2.25 15.95 -10.08
C GLY A 50 1.19 15.72 -9.00
N LYS A 51 1.06 14.52 -8.43
CA LYS A 51 -0.01 14.17 -7.47
C LYS A 51 0.52 13.42 -6.24
N PRO A 52 -0.04 13.69 -5.04
CA PRO A 52 0.22 12.90 -3.84
C PRO A 52 -0.76 11.69 -3.75
N THR A 53 -0.99 11.00 -4.86
CA THR A 53 -1.88 9.84 -4.97
C THR A 53 -1.21 8.69 -5.72
N TYR A 54 -1.76 7.49 -5.56
CA TYR A 54 -1.31 6.31 -6.29
C TYR A 54 -2.48 5.34 -6.51
N ARG A 55 -2.28 4.30 -7.34
CA ARG A 55 -3.29 3.30 -7.66
C ARG A 55 -2.85 1.88 -7.32
N SER A 56 -3.82 1.02 -7.10
CA SER A 56 -3.66 -0.43 -7.13
C SER A 56 -3.92 -0.95 -8.55
N VAL A 57 -3.30 -2.07 -8.90
CA VAL A 57 -3.59 -2.84 -10.10
C VAL A 57 -3.94 -4.27 -9.71
N ILE A 58 -4.92 -4.86 -10.39
CA ILE A 58 -5.23 -6.28 -10.33
C ILE A 58 -4.73 -6.91 -11.63
N ILE A 59 -3.85 -7.89 -11.49
CA ILE A 59 -3.26 -8.64 -12.61
C ILE A 59 -3.73 -10.09 -12.56
N ALA A 60 -3.75 -10.75 -13.71
CA ALA A 60 -4.02 -12.19 -13.83
C ALA A 60 -2.94 -12.88 -14.65
N ASN A 61 -2.71 -14.17 -14.38
CA ASN A 61 -1.91 -15.02 -15.24
C ASN A 61 -2.63 -15.24 -16.58
N VAL A 62 -1.91 -15.14 -17.69
CA VAL A 62 -2.51 -15.25 -19.04
C VAL A 62 -3.11 -16.63 -19.31
N ASP A 63 -2.58 -17.68 -18.68
CA ASP A 63 -3.01 -19.06 -18.85
C ASP A 63 -4.13 -19.46 -17.85
N SER A 64 -4.52 -18.55 -16.93
CA SER A 64 -5.55 -18.83 -15.90
C SER A 64 -6.97 -18.90 -16.43
N GLY A 65 -7.23 -18.35 -17.62
CA GLY A 65 -8.58 -18.19 -18.16
C GLY A 65 -9.40 -17.06 -17.51
N VAL A 66 -8.80 -16.24 -16.62
CA VAL A 66 -9.46 -15.09 -15.99
C VAL A 66 -9.38 -13.90 -16.93
N GLU A 67 -10.53 -13.39 -17.40
CA GLU A 67 -10.61 -12.22 -18.28
C GLU A 67 -11.29 -11.03 -17.59
N SER A 68 -12.03 -11.28 -16.51
CA SER A 68 -12.75 -10.28 -15.73
C SER A 68 -12.71 -10.62 -14.25
N TYR A 69 -13.17 -9.71 -13.39
CA TYR A 69 -13.27 -9.97 -11.94
C TYR A 69 -14.24 -11.14 -11.66
N ALA A 70 -15.33 -11.29 -12.42
CA ALA A 70 -16.30 -12.38 -12.23
C ALA A 70 -15.66 -13.77 -12.44
N ASP A 71 -14.65 -13.89 -13.30
CA ASP A 71 -13.96 -15.15 -13.56
C ASP A 71 -13.04 -15.58 -12.41
N LEU A 72 -12.88 -14.74 -11.39
CA LEU A 72 -12.16 -15.09 -10.16
C LEU A 72 -12.94 -16.02 -9.23
N ALA A 73 -14.20 -16.28 -9.49
CA ALA A 73 -14.98 -17.29 -8.76
C ALA A 73 -14.29 -18.68 -8.86
N GLY A 74 -14.01 -19.27 -7.69
CA GLY A 74 -13.29 -20.55 -7.58
C GLY A 74 -11.79 -20.47 -7.88
N ARG A 75 -11.20 -19.28 -8.00
CA ARG A 75 -9.79 -19.06 -8.34
C ARG A 75 -8.96 -18.63 -7.12
N ARG A 76 -7.62 -18.65 -7.28
CA ARG A 76 -6.64 -18.26 -6.27
C ARG A 76 -6.23 -16.81 -6.49
N MET A 77 -6.47 -15.96 -5.51
CA MET A 77 -6.10 -14.55 -5.50
C MET A 77 -4.93 -14.31 -4.55
N ALA A 78 -3.81 -13.81 -5.07
CA ALA A 78 -2.66 -13.43 -4.26
C ALA A 78 -2.77 -12.00 -3.75
N TYR A 79 -2.54 -11.83 -2.45
CA TYR A 79 -2.39 -10.55 -1.76
C TYR A 79 -0.99 -10.43 -1.16
N GLY A 80 -0.50 -9.20 -0.95
CA GLY A 80 0.75 -8.97 -0.24
C GLY A 80 0.62 -9.17 1.26
N ASP A 81 0.94 -8.14 2.03
CA ASP A 81 0.77 -8.11 3.48
C ASP A 81 -0.67 -7.74 3.86
N ARG A 82 -1.16 -8.28 4.98
CA ARG A 82 -2.52 -7.98 5.49
C ARG A 82 -2.74 -6.50 5.82
N ALA A 83 -1.70 -5.78 6.20
CA ALA A 83 -1.74 -4.34 6.46
C ALA A 83 -1.42 -3.49 5.21
N SER A 84 -1.35 -4.11 4.03
CA SER A 84 -1.13 -3.39 2.76
C SER A 84 -2.43 -2.79 2.24
N THR A 85 -2.36 -1.54 1.78
CA THR A 85 -3.47 -0.86 1.12
C THR A 85 -3.68 -1.39 -0.29
N SER A 86 -2.70 -1.19 -1.17
CA SER A 86 -2.83 -1.50 -2.60
C SER A 86 -2.61 -2.97 -2.95
N SER A 87 -2.08 -3.76 -2.03
CA SER A 87 -1.92 -5.21 -2.26
C SER A 87 -2.85 -6.08 -1.40
N HIS A 88 -3.76 -5.47 -0.63
CA HIS A 88 -4.80 -6.21 0.10
C HIS A 88 -6.10 -5.42 0.14
N LEU A 89 -6.17 -4.27 0.85
CA LEU A 89 -7.43 -3.58 1.10
C LEU A 89 -8.16 -3.20 -0.18
N ILE A 90 -7.49 -2.46 -1.07
CA ILE A 90 -8.09 -1.96 -2.32
C ILE A 90 -8.53 -3.12 -3.23
N PRO A 91 -7.66 -4.07 -3.63
CA PRO A 91 -8.09 -5.14 -4.51
C PRO A 91 -9.20 -6.01 -3.90
N LYS A 92 -9.19 -6.22 -2.58
CA LYS A 92 -10.27 -6.96 -1.90
C LYS A 92 -11.59 -6.20 -1.94
N THR A 93 -11.56 -4.86 -1.76
CA THR A 93 -12.75 -4.01 -1.89
C THR A 93 -13.31 -4.07 -3.31
N VAL A 94 -12.45 -3.96 -4.34
CA VAL A 94 -12.86 -4.07 -5.74
C VAL A 94 -13.56 -5.40 -6.01
N LEU A 95 -13.10 -6.50 -5.44
CA LEU A 95 -13.73 -7.82 -5.61
C LEU A 95 -15.07 -7.90 -4.86
N VAL A 96 -15.18 -7.35 -3.66
CA VAL A 96 -16.47 -7.27 -2.93
C VAL A 96 -17.49 -6.43 -3.70
N GLU A 97 -17.08 -5.30 -4.28
CA GLU A 97 -17.95 -4.48 -5.14
C GLU A 97 -18.36 -5.21 -6.43
N ALA A 98 -17.53 -6.14 -6.91
CA ALA A 98 -17.86 -7.05 -8.02
C ALA A 98 -18.72 -8.27 -7.58
N GLY A 99 -19.11 -8.35 -6.31
CA GLY A 99 -19.93 -9.42 -5.75
C GLY A 99 -19.17 -10.67 -5.35
N LEU A 100 -17.86 -10.60 -5.14
CA LEU A 100 -17.03 -11.74 -4.77
C LEU A 100 -16.50 -11.57 -3.32
N VAL A 101 -16.76 -12.58 -2.49
CA VAL A 101 -16.34 -12.63 -1.09
C VAL A 101 -15.18 -13.62 -0.93
N ALA A 102 -14.10 -13.16 -0.26
CA ALA A 102 -12.93 -13.99 -0.01
C ALA A 102 -13.27 -15.21 0.87
N ASP A 103 -12.71 -16.37 0.55
CA ASP A 103 -12.89 -17.67 1.20
C ASP A 103 -14.32 -18.26 1.05
N GLU A 104 -15.24 -17.53 0.39
CA GLU A 104 -16.55 -18.03 -0.05
C GLU A 104 -16.56 -18.25 -1.57
N ASP A 105 -16.18 -17.21 -2.34
CA ASP A 105 -16.22 -17.23 -3.80
C ASP A 105 -14.83 -17.48 -4.42
N TYR A 106 -13.76 -17.12 -3.75
CA TYR A 106 -12.37 -17.32 -4.21
C TYR A 106 -11.42 -17.58 -3.05
N GLU A 107 -10.32 -18.29 -3.32
CA GLU A 107 -9.29 -18.61 -2.34
C GLU A 107 -8.28 -17.46 -2.24
N GLN A 108 -8.08 -16.90 -1.02
CA GLN A 108 -7.11 -15.84 -0.80
C GLN A 108 -5.78 -16.36 -0.24
N HIS A 109 -4.66 -15.87 -0.81
CA HIS A 109 -3.31 -16.20 -0.38
C HIS A 109 -2.52 -14.95 -0.06
N PHE A 110 -1.93 -14.87 1.12
CA PHE A 110 -1.04 -13.77 1.51
C PHE A 110 0.41 -14.19 1.30
N VAL A 111 1.11 -13.52 0.37
CA VAL A 111 2.48 -13.85 -0.03
C VAL A 111 3.53 -12.84 0.48
N GLY A 112 3.10 -11.86 1.28
CA GLY A 112 3.94 -10.93 2.05
C GLY A 112 4.28 -9.64 1.32
N THR A 113 4.81 -9.67 0.10
CA THR A 113 5.26 -8.46 -0.60
C THR A 113 4.59 -8.28 -1.95
N HIS A 114 4.60 -7.04 -2.48
CA HIS A 114 4.07 -6.74 -3.81
C HIS A 114 4.81 -7.50 -4.92
N ASP A 115 6.13 -7.58 -4.83
CA ASP A 115 6.97 -8.31 -5.78
C ASP A 115 6.59 -9.79 -5.79
N ALA A 116 6.37 -10.38 -4.59
CA ALA A 116 5.94 -11.76 -4.46
C ALA A 116 4.56 -12.00 -5.10
N VAL A 117 3.63 -11.03 -5.03
CA VAL A 117 2.34 -11.12 -5.73
C VAL A 117 2.57 -11.22 -7.23
N ALA A 118 3.34 -10.30 -7.83
CA ALA A 118 3.62 -10.32 -9.26
C ALA A 118 4.30 -11.63 -9.71
N VAL A 119 5.28 -12.11 -8.93
CA VAL A 119 6.01 -13.36 -9.21
C VAL A 119 5.09 -14.58 -9.12
N ASN A 120 4.22 -14.66 -8.10
CA ASN A 120 3.29 -15.78 -7.95
C ASN A 120 2.27 -15.82 -9.09
N VAL A 121 1.75 -14.67 -9.51
CA VAL A 121 0.84 -14.59 -10.67
C VAL A 121 1.57 -14.98 -11.97
N ALA A 122 2.74 -14.41 -12.23
CA ALA A 122 3.51 -14.71 -13.45
C ALA A 122 3.85 -16.21 -13.59
N ASN A 123 4.13 -16.88 -12.46
CA ASN A 123 4.47 -18.31 -12.42
C ASN A 123 3.22 -19.24 -12.35
N GLY A 124 2.00 -18.70 -12.32
CA GLY A 124 0.77 -19.49 -12.22
C GLY A 124 0.53 -20.12 -10.85
N ASN A 125 1.25 -19.70 -9.81
CA ASN A 125 1.01 -20.11 -8.42
C ASN A 125 -0.27 -19.48 -7.84
N ALA A 126 -0.67 -18.33 -8.39
CA ALA A 126 -1.98 -17.71 -8.20
C ALA A 126 -2.56 -17.35 -9.57
N ASP A 127 -3.89 -17.37 -9.68
CA ASP A 127 -4.59 -17.09 -10.94
C ASP A 127 -4.68 -15.57 -11.17
N ALA A 128 -4.75 -14.78 -10.09
CA ALA A 128 -4.68 -13.33 -10.11
C ALA A 128 -4.01 -12.78 -8.83
N GLY A 129 -3.76 -11.48 -8.81
CA GLY A 129 -3.19 -10.81 -7.63
C GLY A 129 -3.35 -9.30 -7.69
N GLY A 130 -3.36 -8.67 -6.50
CA GLY A 130 -3.44 -7.23 -6.34
C GLY A 130 -2.14 -6.64 -5.80
N LEU A 131 -1.67 -5.54 -6.40
CA LEU A 131 -0.46 -4.86 -5.96
C LEU A 131 -0.45 -3.37 -6.33
N SER A 132 0.54 -2.60 -5.86
CA SER A 132 0.76 -1.23 -6.31
C SER A 132 1.11 -1.19 -7.79
N GLU A 133 0.48 -0.30 -8.57
CA GLU A 133 0.81 -0.06 -9.96
C GLU A 133 2.29 0.32 -10.16
N VAL A 134 2.81 1.21 -9.32
CA VAL A 134 4.22 1.64 -9.38
C VAL A 134 5.17 0.45 -9.19
N ILE A 135 4.85 -0.45 -8.25
CA ILE A 135 5.69 -1.64 -8.02
C ILE A 135 5.52 -2.64 -9.17
N PHE A 136 4.31 -2.83 -9.70
CA PHE A 136 4.09 -3.68 -10.88
C PHE A 136 4.92 -3.24 -12.08
N ASN A 137 4.92 -1.95 -12.38
CA ASN A 137 5.74 -1.39 -13.45
C ASN A 137 7.23 -1.64 -13.17
N HIS A 138 7.68 -1.39 -11.95
CA HIS A 138 9.08 -1.56 -11.57
C HIS A 138 9.58 -3.01 -11.67
N VAL A 139 8.80 -4.00 -11.20
CA VAL A 139 9.19 -5.42 -11.31
C VAL A 139 9.20 -5.89 -12.77
N SER A 140 8.31 -5.35 -13.60
CA SER A 140 8.26 -5.62 -15.04
C SER A 140 9.47 -5.02 -15.76
N GLU A 141 9.80 -3.75 -15.53
CA GLU A 141 10.94 -3.05 -16.11
C GLU A 141 12.29 -3.69 -15.74
N ARG A 142 12.41 -4.19 -14.51
CA ARG A 142 13.61 -4.89 -14.03
C ARG A 142 13.71 -6.33 -14.48
N GLY A 143 12.71 -6.85 -15.20
CA GLY A 143 12.70 -8.23 -15.67
C GLY A 143 12.57 -9.26 -14.53
N LEU A 144 12.00 -8.88 -13.38
CA LEU A 144 11.73 -9.80 -12.26
C LEU A 144 10.58 -10.75 -12.57
N ILE A 145 9.72 -10.38 -13.49
CA ILE A 145 8.69 -11.20 -14.11
C ILE A 145 8.78 -11.10 -15.63
N ASP A 146 8.27 -12.09 -16.32
CA ASP A 146 8.00 -12.02 -17.77
C ASP A 146 6.65 -11.31 -17.98
N PRO A 147 6.61 -10.08 -18.53
CA PRO A 147 5.36 -9.35 -18.72
C PRO A 147 4.37 -10.08 -19.64
N SER A 148 4.83 -10.98 -20.51
CA SER A 148 3.98 -11.77 -21.39
C SER A 148 3.16 -12.84 -20.65
N LYS A 149 3.53 -13.15 -19.40
CA LYS A 149 2.84 -14.12 -18.54
C LYS A 149 1.71 -13.52 -17.71
N VAL A 150 1.58 -12.21 -17.71
CA VAL A 150 0.57 -11.51 -16.93
C VAL A 150 -0.22 -10.53 -17.79
N LYS A 151 -1.48 -10.33 -17.45
CA LYS A 151 -2.33 -9.29 -18.03
C LYS A 151 -2.96 -8.46 -16.92
N VAL A 152 -3.21 -7.19 -17.21
CA VAL A 152 -3.93 -6.30 -16.30
C VAL A 152 -5.42 -6.53 -16.47
N LEU A 153 -6.13 -6.84 -15.37
CA LEU A 153 -7.59 -6.91 -15.33
C LEU A 153 -8.19 -5.51 -15.10
N GLY A 154 -7.54 -4.68 -14.31
CA GLY A 154 -7.99 -3.32 -14.07
C GLY A 154 -7.15 -2.58 -13.06
N TYR A 155 -7.35 -1.27 -13.03
CA TYR A 155 -6.76 -0.35 -12.06
C TYR A 155 -7.84 0.17 -11.12
N SER A 156 -7.46 0.45 -9.89
CA SER A 156 -8.32 1.17 -8.96
C SER A 156 -8.43 2.66 -9.32
N GLY A 157 -9.34 3.38 -8.65
CA GLY A 157 -9.24 4.83 -8.53
C GLY A 157 -7.94 5.27 -7.83
N GLU A 158 -7.72 6.59 -7.79
CA GLU A 158 -6.60 7.17 -7.05
C GLU A 158 -6.88 7.20 -5.55
N PHE A 159 -5.87 6.86 -4.75
CA PHE A 159 -5.89 6.88 -3.29
C PHE A 159 -4.75 7.73 -2.76
N PRO A 160 -4.86 8.28 -1.53
CA PRO A 160 -3.79 9.08 -0.94
C PRO A 160 -2.49 8.28 -0.87
N GLN A 161 -1.38 8.96 -1.20
CA GLN A 161 -0.04 8.37 -1.20
C GLN A 161 0.39 7.98 0.22
N TYR A 162 1.43 7.20 0.32
CA TYR A 162 2.04 6.72 1.55
C TYR A 162 2.45 7.90 2.44
N PRO A 163 1.95 7.98 3.69
CA PRO A 163 2.29 9.05 4.61
C PRO A 163 3.64 8.84 5.29
N TRP A 164 4.41 9.91 5.39
CA TRP A 164 5.34 10.08 6.47
C TRP A 164 4.57 10.54 7.70
N ALA A 165 4.72 9.83 8.80
CA ALA A 165 4.05 10.14 10.06
C ALA A 165 5.06 10.21 11.21
N MET A 166 4.75 11.01 12.21
CA MET A 166 5.58 11.22 13.40
C MET A 166 4.75 11.07 14.68
N ARG A 167 5.42 10.81 15.79
CA ARG A 167 4.78 10.79 17.11
C ARG A 167 4.24 12.18 17.46
N SER A 168 2.99 12.24 17.93
CA SER A 168 2.34 13.51 18.28
C SER A 168 2.98 14.21 19.47
N ASN A 169 3.66 13.46 20.36
CA ASN A 169 4.31 13.99 21.56
C ASN A 169 5.74 14.52 21.36
N LEU A 170 6.24 14.59 20.14
CA LEU A 170 7.49 15.29 19.83
C LEU A 170 7.32 16.80 20.08
N ASP A 171 8.43 17.46 20.38
CA ASP A 171 8.44 18.92 20.53
C ASP A 171 7.84 19.62 19.31
N ALA A 172 6.97 20.62 19.53
CA ALA A 172 6.23 21.26 18.46
C ALA A 172 7.14 22.00 17.45
N ALA A 173 8.23 22.61 17.90
CA ALA A 173 9.18 23.27 17.02
C ALA A 173 9.96 22.24 16.20
N LEU A 174 10.28 21.09 16.78
CA LEU A 174 10.92 19.98 16.08
C LEU A 174 9.98 19.40 15.00
N LYS A 175 8.72 19.13 15.34
CA LYS A 175 7.70 18.65 14.38
C LYS A 175 7.57 19.58 13.18
N LYS A 176 7.44 20.88 13.45
CA LYS A 176 7.37 21.88 12.36
C LYS A 176 8.62 21.86 11.49
N ARG A 177 9.81 21.83 12.07
CA ARG A 177 11.07 21.79 11.30
C ARG A 177 11.19 20.53 10.44
N ILE A 178 10.72 19.38 10.93
CA ILE A 178 10.69 18.13 10.17
C ILE A 178 9.74 18.26 8.98
N ALA A 179 8.50 18.70 9.22
CA ALA A 179 7.50 18.88 8.16
C ALA A 179 7.97 19.88 7.09
N ASP A 180 8.49 21.04 7.52
CA ASP A 180 9.03 22.05 6.62
C ASP A 180 10.18 21.48 5.76
N ALA A 181 11.09 20.70 6.35
CA ALA A 181 12.22 20.12 5.64
C ALA A 181 11.81 19.14 4.53
N PHE A 182 10.69 18.42 4.71
CA PHE A 182 10.14 17.56 3.66
C PHE A 182 9.46 18.39 2.56
N VAL A 183 8.55 19.29 2.95
CA VAL A 183 7.72 20.02 1.99
C VAL A 183 8.52 21.03 1.17
N THR A 184 9.65 21.53 1.71
CA THR A 184 10.53 22.46 0.99
C THR A 184 11.74 21.77 0.34
N LEU A 185 11.80 20.43 0.36
CA LEU A 185 12.90 19.69 -0.27
C LEU A 185 12.83 19.85 -1.78
N ASP A 186 13.89 20.43 -2.36
CA ASP A 186 14.07 20.69 -3.79
C ASP A 186 15.37 20.12 -4.36
N ASP A 187 16.13 19.35 -3.55
CA ASP A 187 17.36 18.68 -3.95
C ASP A 187 17.02 17.50 -4.90
N GLU A 188 17.33 17.68 -6.20
CA GLU A 188 17.02 16.70 -7.24
C GLU A 188 17.72 15.35 -7.01
N GLU A 189 18.95 15.32 -6.44
CA GLU A 189 19.65 14.08 -6.15
C GLU A 189 18.92 13.29 -5.06
N VAL A 190 18.47 13.98 -4.02
CA VAL A 190 17.70 13.36 -2.92
C VAL A 190 16.34 12.89 -3.44
N LEU A 191 15.60 13.72 -4.16
CA LEU A 191 14.28 13.40 -4.71
C LEU A 191 14.32 12.21 -5.68
N SER A 192 15.37 12.11 -6.50
CA SER A 192 15.55 10.98 -7.43
C SER A 192 15.64 9.62 -6.72
N ASN A 193 16.23 9.57 -5.51
CA ASN A 193 16.27 8.35 -4.70
C ASN A 193 14.88 7.90 -4.23
N PHE A 194 13.95 8.83 -4.06
CA PHE A 194 12.54 8.55 -3.76
C PHE A 194 11.70 8.34 -5.02
N LYS A 195 12.24 8.59 -6.21
CA LYS A 195 11.48 8.66 -7.47
C LYS A 195 10.28 9.60 -7.35
N ALA A 196 10.45 10.72 -6.70
CA ALA A 196 9.44 11.73 -6.40
C ALA A 196 9.86 13.10 -6.95
N GLU A 197 8.88 13.93 -7.25
CA GLU A 197 9.07 15.32 -7.69
C GLU A 197 9.12 16.30 -6.51
N GLY A 198 8.72 15.84 -5.31
CA GLY A 198 8.66 16.60 -4.09
C GLY A 198 7.80 15.91 -3.04
N PHE A 199 7.45 16.66 -2.00
CA PHE A 199 6.55 16.22 -0.94
C PHE A 199 5.42 17.24 -0.74
N ALA A 200 4.18 16.76 -0.66
CA ALA A 200 3.02 17.56 -0.31
C ALA A 200 2.65 17.41 1.17
N PRO A 201 2.16 18.49 1.82
CA PRO A 201 1.58 18.37 3.15
C PRO A 201 0.30 17.55 3.10
N ILE A 202 0.08 16.74 4.13
CA ILE A 202 -1.10 15.88 4.27
C ILE A 202 -1.63 15.93 5.69
N GLN A 203 -2.86 15.48 5.87
CA GLN A 203 -3.55 15.43 7.16
C GLN A 203 -4.26 14.09 7.36
N ASP A 204 -4.64 13.77 8.59
CA ASP A 204 -5.26 12.50 8.97
C ASP A 204 -6.56 12.20 8.22
N SER A 205 -7.38 13.22 7.96
CA SER A 205 -8.64 13.07 7.21
C SER A 205 -8.46 12.66 5.74
N ASP A 206 -7.28 12.85 5.15
CA ASP A 206 -7.02 12.40 3.78
C ASP A 206 -7.10 10.86 3.68
N TYR A 207 -6.95 10.16 4.82
CA TYR A 207 -7.02 8.69 4.93
C TYR A 207 -8.40 8.16 5.36
N ASP A 208 -9.44 9.00 5.42
CA ASP A 208 -10.79 8.56 5.79
C ASP A 208 -11.35 7.57 4.77
N VAL A 209 -11.02 7.71 3.48
CA VAL A 209 -11.38 6.74 2.44
C VAL A 209 -10.86 5.33 2.77
N ILE A 210 -9.68 5.21 3.37
CA ILE A 210 -9.09 3.94 3.80
C ILE A 210 -9.88 3.35 4.99
N ARG A 211 -10.31 4.22 5.92
CA ARG A 211 -11.15 3.81 7.05
C ARG A 211 -12.53 3.30 6.58
N GLU A 212 -13.11 3.97 5.59
CA GLU A 212 -14.40 3.57 5.01
C GLU A 212 -14.30 2.21 4.30
N MET A 213 -13.25 2.00 3.49
CA MET A 213 -13.00 0.70 2.87
C MET A 213 -12.83 -0.42 3.90
N GLY A 214 -12.09 -0.15 4.98
CA GLY A 214 -11.95 -1.13 6.07
C GLY A 214 -13.28 -1.47 6.73
N LYS A 215 -14.14 -0.48 6.95
CA LYS A 215 -15.51 -0.72 7.46
C LYS A 215 -16.34 -1.56 6.50
N LEU A 216 -16.26 -1.30 5.20
CA LEU A 216 -16.95 -2.10 4.16
C LEU A 216 -16.55 -3.57 4.23
N LEU A 217 -15.27 -3.84 4.48
CA LEU A 217 -14.74 -5.20 4.63
C LEU A 217 -14.92 -5.77 6.05
N GLY A 218 -15.56 -5.06 6.98
CA GLY A 218 -15.75 -5.50 8.36
C GLY A 218 -14.46 -5.56 9.18
N LEU A 219 -13.42 -4.81 8.80
CA LEU A 219 -12.14 -4.82 9.51
C LEU A 219 -12.25 -4.04 10.83
N ASP A 220 -11.79 -4.65 11.92
CA ASP A 220 -11.59 -3.97 13.19
C ASP A 220 -10.12 -3.55 13.31
N PHE A 221 -9.83 -2.28 13.07
CA PHE A 221 -8.48 -1.73 13.10
C PHE A 221 -7.80 -1.81 14.48
N ALA A 222 -8.57 -1.93 15.56
CA ALA A 222 -8.01 -2.04 16.91
C ALA A 222 -7.44 -3.43 17.18
N THR A 223 -7.99 -4.47 16.53
CA THR A 223 -7.62 -5.88 16.75
C THR A 223 -6.72 -6.46 15.66
N MET A 224 -6.58 -5.80 14.54
CA MET A 224 -5.67 -6.19 13.44
C MET A 224 -4.20 -6.02 13.76
#